data_5be861c547505d0c1d168492e12e6e43
#
_entry.id   5be861c547505d0c1d168492e12e6e43
#
_cell.length_a   1.000
_cell.length_b   1.000
_cell.length_c   1.000
_cell.angle_alpha   90.00
_cell.angle_beta   90.00
_cell.angle_gamma   90.00
#
_symmetry.space_group_name_H-M   'P 1'
#
loop_
_entity.id
_entity.type
_entity.pdbx_description
1 polymer ?
#
loop_
_entity_poly.entity_id
_entity_poly.type
_entity_poly.pdbx_seq_one_letter_code
_entity_poly.pdbx_strand_id
1 'polypeptide(L)'
;MRFLHLADLHIGKRVNEFSMIEDQRYILNQILDIVKEQEVQCVLIAGDIYDKAVPSAEAVLLLDQFISRLAEMNVKVVAISGNHDSPERIGFGAEIMSTSGVYMSHPFNGNVEKVTLEDECGPINIYMLPFIKPAVVRPFFQEEDVSSYDRAMEIVINSISINKDERNVLLAHQFVKGGSICESEEVSIGGVDQVSADYFENFDYVGLGHLHGPQTIGRETVRYAGTPLKYSFSEVNHKKSALIFDLKEKGNIEITKIPFKPIRDIKEIKGTYDQITARDFYKDMNTQDYYHITLTDEEDVPEAIGKLRTIYPNIMRLDYDNTRTRTNNAVTEIENIELKSPLELFKEFYVIRNNQDMSPEQEKLAMDLIEKIWEDA
;
A
#
# COMPACT_ATOMS: atom_id res chain seq x y z
N MET A 1 -12.32 2.58 -25.62
CA MET A 1 -11.45 1.47 -25.12
C MET A 1 -11.76 1.22 -23.66
N ARG A 2 -11.77 -0.07 -23.25
CA ARG A 2 -12.04 -0.50 -21.87
C ARG A 2 -10.74 -0.84 -21.14
N PHE A 3 -10.54 -0.22 -20.00
CA PHE A 3 -9.35 -0.33 -19.17
C PHE A 3 -9.67 -0.99 -17.83
N LEU A 4 -8.69 -1.71 -17.28
CA LEU A 4 -8.66 -2.13 -15.88
C LEU A 4 -7.51 -1.41 -15.20
N HIS A 5 -7.78 -0.69 -14.11
CA HIS A 5 -6.77 -0.03 -13.29
C HIS A 5 -6.50 -0.84 -12.03
N LEU A 6 -5.25 -1.25 -11.87
CA LEU A 6 -4.67 -1.94 -10.72
C LEU A 6 -3.53 -1.09 -10.16
N ALA A 7 -3.23 -1.26 -8.88
CA ALA A 7 -2.07 -0.67 -8.20
C ALA A 7 -1.68 -1.53 -7.01
N ASP A 8 -0.49 -1.31 -6.49
CA ASP A 8 -0.06 -1.78 -5.18
C ASP A 8 -0.25 -3.31 -5.03
N LEU A 9 0.21 -4.06 -6.04
CA LEU A 9 0.10 -5.52 -6.05
C LEU A 9 0.94 -6.15 -4.94
N HIS A 10 2.08 -5.54 -4.61
CA HIS A 10 3.03 -5.97 -3.59
C HIS A 10 3.31 -7.47 -3.65
N ILE A 11 3.56 -8.01 -4.85
CA ILE A 11 3.79 -9.45 -5.04
C ILE A 11 4.97 -9.90 -4.19
N GLY A 12 4.76 -10.95 -3.39
CA GLY A 12 5.73 -11.46 -2.43
C GLY A 12 5.60 -10.90 -1.02
N LYS A 13 4.56 -10.09 -0.75
CA LYS A 13 4.31 -9.51 0.58
C LYS A 13 4.12 -10.58 1.65
N ARG A 14 4.61 -10.25 2.86
CA ARG A 14 4.35 -11.00 4.07
C ARG A 14 3.62 -10.09 5.07
N VAL A 15 2.55 -10.60 5.67
CA VAL A 15 1.79 -9.89 6.72
C VAL A 15 1.91 -10.69 8.01
N ASN A 16 2.46 -10.08 9.06
CA ASN A 16 2.69 -10.77 10.34
C ASN A 16 3.32 -12.17 10.16
N GLU A 17 4.38 -12.24 9.33
CA GLU A 17 5.11 -13.47 8.97
C GLU A 17 4.37 -14.46 8.04
N PHE A 18 3.09 -14.29 7.78
CA PHE A 18 2.37 -15.10 6.79
C PHE A 18 2.71 -14.67 5.38
N SER A 19 3.07 -15.62 4.52
CA SER A 19 3.28 -15.35 3.09
C SER A 19 1.92 -15.18 2.41
N MET A 20 1.77 -14.09 1.64
CA MET A 20 0.53 -13.81 0.90
C MET A 20 0.57 -14.37 -0.52
N ILE A 21 1.62 -15.06 -0.93
CA ILE A 21 1.85 -15.44 -2.34
C ILE A 21 0.72 -16.30 -2.93
N GLU A 22 0.15 -17.22 -2.13
CA GLU A 22 -0.96 -18.06 -2.59
C GLU A 22 -2.26 -17.25 -2.75
N ASP A 23 -2.52 -16.32 -1.81
CA ASP A 23 -3.65 -15.41 -1.90
C ASP A 23 -3.49 -14.45 -3.07
N GLN A 24 -2.27 -13.98 -3.34
CA GLN A 24 -1.92 -13.17 -4.50
C GLN A 24 -2.10 -13.93 -5.81
N ARG A 25 -1.66 -15.18 -5.87
CA ARG A 25 -1.89 -16.06 -7.03
C ARG A 25 -3.39 -16.22 -7.31
N TYR A 26 -4.17 -16.45 -6.27
CA TYR A 26 -5.62 -16.60 -6.38
C TYR A 26 -6.29 -15.33 -6.91
N ILE A 27 -5.94 -14.16 -6.35
CA ILE A 27 -6.55 -12.89 -6.76
C ILE A 27 -6.14 -12.47 -8.18
N LEU A 28 -4.88 -12.72 -8.58
CA LEU A 28 -4.41 -12.47 -9.95
C LEU A 28 -5.14 -13.35 -10.97
N ASN A 29 -5.44 -14.61 -10.63
CA ASN A 29 -6.30 -15.45 -11.48
C ASN A 29 -7.73 -14.90 -11.58
N GLN A 30 -8.32 -14.42 -10.47
CA GLN A 30 -9.64 -13.77 -10.51
C GLN A 30 -9.61 -12.51 -11.37
N ILE A 31 -8.52 -11.74 -11.35
CA ILE A 31 -8.34 -10.58 -12.23
C ILE A 31 -8.32 -11.00 -13.69
N LEU A 32 -7.63 -12.09 -14.04
CA LEU A 32 -7.64 -12.61 -15.42
C LEU A 32 -9.02 -13.04 -15.89
N ASP A 33 -9.81 -13.66 -14.99
CA ASP A 33 -11.20 -14.02 -15.30
C ASP A 33 -12.05 -12.76 -15.53
N ILE A 34 -11.91 -11.74 -14.67
CA ILE A 34 -12.59 -10.44 -14.84
C ILE A 34 -12.18 -9.77 -16.17
N VAL A 35 -10.88 -9.77 -16.50
CA VAL A 35 -10.39 -9.22 -17.78
C VAL A 35 -11.08 -9.86 -18.95
N LYS A 36 -11.23 -11.18 -18.93
CA LYS A 36 -11.92 -11.94 -19.99
C LYS A 36 -13.41 -11.68 -20.02
N GLU A 37 -14.10 -11.76 -18.87
CA GLU A 37 -15.56 -11.59 -18.77
C GLU A 37 -16.01 -10.17 -19.12
N GLN A 38 -15.18 -9.18 -18.79
CA GLN A 38 -15.47 -7.78 -19.02
C GLN A 38 -14.89 -7.25 -20.34
N GLU A 39 -14.26 -8.10 -21.14
CA GLU A 39 -13.64 -7.73 -22.41
C GLU A 39 -12.68 -6.54 -22.27
N VAL A 40 -11.83 -6.55 -21.22
CA VAL A 40 -10.81 -5.51 -20.97
C VAL A 40 -9.78 -5.55 -22.08
N GLN A 41 -9.44 -4.39 -22.64
CA GLN A 41 -8.49 -4.24 -23.73
C GLN A 41 -7.10 -3.79 -23.26
N CYS A 42 -7.04 -3.10 -22.11
CA CYS A 42 -5.79 -2.61 -21.54
C CYS A 42 -5.83 -2.69 -20.01
N VAL A 43 -4.77 -3.21 -19.40
CA VAL A 43 -4.55 -3.23 -17.96
C VAL A 43 -3.50 -2.18 -17.62
N LEU A 44 -3.84 -1.28 -16.70
CA LEU A 44 -2.96 -0.26 -16.15
C LEU A 44 -2.51 -0.71 -14.76
N ILE A 45 -1.20 -0.68 -14.47
CA ILE A 45 -0.64 -1.02 -13.15
C ILE A 45 0.14 0.19 -12.62
N ALA A 46 -0.44 0.86 -11.64
CA ALA A 46 0.08 2.13 -11.13
C ALA A 46 1.10 1.94 -9.98
N GLY A 47 2.15 1.16 -10.21
CA GLY A 47 3.28 1.01 -9.30
C GLY A 47 3.09 0.00 -8.18
N ASP A 48 4.15 -0.18 -7.38
CA ASP A 48 4.30 -1.16 -6.29
C ASP A 48 3.88 -2.56 -6.72
N ILE A 49 4.51 -2.99 -7.82
CA ILE A 49 4.29 -4.30 -8.41
C ILE A 49 4.82 -5.39 -7.47
N TYR A 50 6.04 -5.18 -6.95
CA TYR A 50 6.64 -6.05 -5.95
C TYR A 50 6.62 -5.41 -4.55
N ASP A 51 6.63 -6.24 -3.51
CA ASP A 51 6.73 -5.77 -2.12
C ASP A 51 8.13 -5.19 -1.79
N LYS A 52 9.15 -5.56 -2.55
CA LYS A 52 10.54 -5.14 -2.32
C LYS A 52 11.29 -4.94 -3.63
N ALA A 53 12.23 -4.01 -3.62
CA ALA A 53 13.12 -3.73 -4.76
C ALA A 53 13.92 -4.96 -5.24
N VAL A 54 14.15 -5.95 -4.37
CA VAL A 54 14.70 -7.27 -4.71
C VAL A 54 13.65 -8.34 -4.39
N PRO A 55 12.76 -8.67 -5.36
CA PRO A 55 11.72 -9.65 -5.16
C PRO A 55 12.27 -11.08 -5.05
N SER A 56 11.52 -11.97 -4.41
CA SER A 56 11.82 -13.40 -4.41
C SER A 56 11.62 -14.01 -5.80
N ALA A 57 12.29 -15.12 -6.10
CA ALA A 57 12.11 -15.84 -7.37
C ALA A 57 10.63 -16.24 -7.60
N GLU A 58 9.91 -16.61 -6.53
CA GLU A 58 8.50 -16.97 -6.59
C GLU A 58 7.62 -15.77 -6.98
N ALA A 59 7.93 -14.57 -6.45
CA ALA A 59 7.23 -13.34 -6.81
C ALA A 59 7.46 -12.98 -8.29
N VAL A 60 8.70 -13.12 -8.76
CA VAL A 60 9.05 -12.89 -10.19
C VAL A 60 8.27 -13.82 -11.09
N LEU A 61 8.25 -15.13 -10.78
CA LEU A 61 7.50 -16.12 -11.56
C LEU A 61 5.99 -15.84 -11.55
N LEU A 62 5.45 -15.39 -10.45
CA LEU A 62 4.02 -15.08 -10.37
C LEU A 62 3.64 -13.88 -11.25
N LEU A 63 4.45 -12.82 -11.25
CA LEU A 63 4.25 -11.67 -12.13
C LEU A 63 4.41 -12.07 -13.60
N ASP A 64 5.46 -12.83 -13.93
CA ASP A 64 5.71 -13.30 -15.29
C ASP A 64 4.52 -14.08 -15.84
N GLN A 65 3.97 -15.03 -15.05
CA GLN A 65 2.78 -15.79 -15.41
C GLN A 65 1.57 -14.91 -15.64
N PHE A 66 1.35 -13.90 -14.78
CA PHE A 66 0.22 -12.98 -14.89
C PHE A 66 0.30 -12.14 -16.16
N ILE A 67 1.45 -11.50 -16.41
CA ILE A 67 1.65 -10.63 -17.58
C ILE A 67 1.62 -11.47 -18.89
N SER A 68 2.25 -12.64 -18.90
CA SER A 68 2.25 -13.53 -20.07
C SER A 68 0.83 -13.95 -20.46
N ARG A 69 -0.02 -14.29 -19.48
CA ARG A 69 -1.43 -14.63 -19.76
C ARG A 69 -2.23 -13.44 -20.28
N LEU A 70 -1.99 -12.21 -19.80
CA LEU A 70 -2.60 -11.02 -20.38
C LEU A 70 -2.18 -10.80 -21.82
N ALA A 71 -0.88 -10.97 -22.12
CA ALA A 71 -0.36 -10.87 -23.49
C ALA A 71 -0.93 -11.95 -24.42
N GLU A 72 -1.07 -13.20 -23.97
CA GLU A 72 -1.73 -14.30 -24.70
C GLU A 72 -3.19 -14.00 -25.03
N MET A 73 -3.88 -13.24 -24.16
CA MET A 73 -5.24 -12.77 -24.39
C MET A 73 -5.31 -11.53 -25.30
N ASN A 74 -4.16 -11.05 -25.84
CA ASN A 74 -4.03 -9.80 -26.60
C ASN A 74 -4.44 -8.55 -25.84
N VAL A 75 -4.38 -8.58 -24.51
CA VAL A 75 -4.65 -7.43 -23.64
C VAL A 75 -3.37 -6.62 -23.50
N LYS A 76 -3.45 -5.32 -23.74
CA LYS A 76 -2.30 -4.43 -23.52
C LYS A 76 -2.05 -4.25 -22.03
N VAL A 77 -0.78 -4.14 -21.65
CA VAL A 77 -0.38 -3.87 -20.26
C VAL A 77 0.47 -2.61 -20.26
N VAL A 78 0.13 -1.66 -19.41
CA VAL A 78 0.94 -0.45 -19.17
C VAL A 78 1.21 -0.36 -17.69
N ALA A 79 2.48 -0.41 -17.29
CA ALA A 79 2.87 -0.48 -15.89
C ALA A 79 4.01 0.48 -15.58
N ILE A 80 3.93 1.09 -14.41
CA ILE A 80 4.98 1.95 -13.86
C ILE A 80 5.56 1.33 -12.58
N SER A 81 6.75 1.76 -12.17
CA SER A 81 7.31 1.41 -10.87
C SER A 81 6.80 2.34 -9.76
N GLY A 82 6.58 1.78 -8.57
CA GLY A 82 6.29 2.51 -7.34
C GLY A 82 7.53 2.74 -6.47
N ASN A 83 7.31 3.08 -5.19
CA ASN A 83 8.42 3.33 -4.25
C ASN A 83 9.05 2.05 -3.69
N HIS A 84 8.34 0.92 -3.69
CA HIS A 84 8.87 -0.38 -3.29
C HIS A 84 9.65 -1.07 -4.41
N ASP A 85 9.38 -0.73 -5.66
CA ASP A 85 10.02 -1.33 -6.82
C ASP A 85 11.45 -0.80 -7.06
N SER A 86 12.28 -1.60 -7.78
CA SER A 86 13.46 -1.07 -8.48
C SER A 86 13.04 -0.70 -9.90
N PRO A 87 13.07 0.60 -10.27
CA PRO A 87 12.69 1.02 -11.63
C PRO A 87 13.51 0.32 -12.72
N GLU A 88 14.81 0.02 -12.46
CA GLU A 88 15.69 -0.67 -13.40
C GLU A 88 15.26 -2.11 -13.63
N ARG A 89 14.74 -2.79 -12.59
CA ARG A 89 14.26 -4.18 -12.68
C ARG A 89 12.91 -4.25 -13.38
N ILE A 90 12.02 -3.28 -13.09
CA ILE A 90 10.72 -3.17 -13.77
C ILE A 90 10.93 -2.86 -15.25
N GLY A 91 11.85 -1.95 -15.60
CA GLY A 91 12.16 -1.59 -16.98
C GLY A 91 13.02 -2.61 -17.73
N PHE A 92 13.48 -3.68 -17.06
CA PHE A 92 14.30 -4.68 -17.72
C PHE A 92 13.54 -5.40 -18.85
N GLY A 93 14.08 -5.31 -20.06
CA GLY A 93 13.46 -5.92 -21.25
C GLY A 93 12.22 -5.19 -21.78
N ALA A 94 11.90 -3.99 -21.30
CA ALA A 94 10.70 -3.22 -21.67
C ALA A 94 10.57 -3.04 -23.20
N GLU A 95 11.66 -2.75 -23.93
CA GLU A 95 11.64 -2.61 -25.39
C GLU A 95 11.22 -3.91 -26.10
N ILE A 96 11.68 -5.07 -25.59
CA ILE A 96 11.31 -6.37 -26.16
C ILE A 96 9.84 -6.66 -25.84
N MET A 97 9.42 -6.45 -24.60
CA MET A 97 8.03 -6.71 -24.15
C MET A 97 7.02 -5.81 -24.86
N SER A 98 7.41 -4.59 -25.24
CA SER A 98 6.53 -3.65 -25.96
C SER A 98 6.04 -4.21 -27.30
N THR A 99 6.83 -5.06 -27.96
CA THR A 99 6.43 -5.74 -29.20
C THR A 99 5.25 -6.69 -29.01
N SER A 100 5.04 -7.17 -27.78
CA SER A 100 3.89 -8.00 -27.39
C SER A 100 2.76 -7.20 -26.74
N GLY A 101 2.89 -5.85 -26.70
CA GLY A 101 1.89 -4.96 -26.11
C GLY A 101 1.99 -4.82 -24.58
N VAL A 102 3.15 -5.15 -24.00
CA VAL A 102 3.46 -4.95 -22.59
C VAL A 102 4.46 -3.80 -22.46
N TYR A 103 4.01 -2.69 -21.90
CA TYR A 103 4.78 -1.46 -21.76
C TYR A 103 5.12 -1.25 -20.26
N MET A 104 6.40 -1.38 -19.94
CA MET A 104 6.93 -1.17 -18.59
C MET A 104 7.73 0.13 -18.57
N SER A 105 7.52 0.99 -17.57
CA SER A 105 8.26 2.25 -17.47
C SER A 105 9.75 2.01 -17.19
N HIS A 106 10.58 2.84 -17.80
CA HIS A 106 11.99 2.95 -17.40
C HIS A 106 12.16 3.83 -16.16
N PRO A 107 13.35 3.83 -15.52
CA PRO A 107 13.70 4.83 -14.53
C PRO A 107 13.50 6.25 -15.09
N PHE A 108 12.99 7.16 -14.26
CA PHE A 108 12.80 8.54 -14.67
C PHE A 108 14.12 9.16 -15.16
N ASN A 109 14.10 9.68 -16.38
CA ASN A 109 15.28 10.22 -17.09
C ASN A 109 15.12 11.71 -17.49
N GLY A 110 14.21 12.43 -16.82
CA GLY A 110 13.86 13.83 -17.13
C GLY A 110 12.64 13.96 -18.05
N ASN A 111 12.13 12.85 -18.61
CA ASN A 111 10.95 12.85 -19.46
C ASN A 111 9.91 11.84 -18.93
N VAL A 112 8.64 12.16 -19.13
CA VAL A 112 7.54 11.21 -18.89
C VAL A 112 7.28 10.43 -20.17
N GLU A 113 7.47 9.13 -20.11
CA GLU A 113 7.23 8.25 -21.25
C GLU A 113 5.75 8.21 -21.62
N LYS A 114 5.47 8.02 -22.90
CA LYS A 114 4.11 7.99 -23.43
C LYS A 114 3.91 6.79 -24.34
N VAL A 115 2.84 6.05 -24.08
CA VAL A 115 2.30 5.03 -24.97
C VAL A 115 1.03 5.57 -25.62
N THR A 116 0.93 5.50 -26.94
CA THR A 116 -0.30 5.86 -27.64
C THR A 116 -0.98 4.59 -28.14
N LEU A 117 -2.19 4.35 -27.65
CA LEU A 117 -3.11 3.32 -28.16
C LEU A 117 -4.15 3.98 -29.05
N GLU A 118 -4.83 3.21 -29.86
CA GLU A 118 -5.84 3.73 -30.79
C GLU A 118 -7.07 2.83 -30.80
N ASP A 119 -8.24 3.45 -30.86
CA ASP A 119 -9.53 2.80 -31.08
C ASP A 119 -10.39 3.63 -32.05
N GLU A 120 -11.64 3.25 -32.24
CA GLU A 120 -12.58 3.92 -33.14
C GLU A 120 -12.83 5.41 -32.83
N CYS A 121 -12.57 5.86 -31.59
CA CYS A 121 -12.66 7.25 -31.17
C CYS A 121 -11.33 8.00 -31.34
N GLY A 122 -10.28 7.41 -31.94
CA GLY A 122 -8.97 8.03 -32.18
C GLY A 122 -7.91 7.66 -31.12
N PRO A 123 -6.85 8.48 -30.97
CA PRO A 123 -5.73 8.17 -30.08
C PRO A 123 -6.05 8.33 -28.61
N ILE A 124 -5.42 7.48 -27.81
CA ILE A 124 -5.39 7.56 -26.35
C ILE A 124 -3.93 7.59 -25.93
N ASN A 125 -3.49 8.70 -25.35
CA ASN A 125 -2.14 8.90 -24.86
C ASN A 125 -2.08 8.49 -23.39
N ILE A 126 -1.27 7.51 -23.05
CA ILE A 126 -1.05 7.03 -21.69
C ILE A 126 0.34 7.49 -21.27
N TYR A 127 0.39 8.42 -20.32
CA TYR A 127 1.62 8.96 -19.76
C TYR A 127 2.03 8.13 -18.55
N MET A 128 3.25 7.63 -18.56
CA MET A 128 3.81 6.69 -17.58
C MET A 128 4.76 7.44 -16.66
N LEU A 129 4.27 7.93 -15.51
CA LEU A 129 5.08 8.61 -14.52
C LEU A 129 5.37 7.66 -13.34
N PRO A 130 6.57 7.05 -13.27
CA PRO A 130 6.95 6.21 -12.14
C PRO A 130 7.04 7.05 -10.85
N PHE A 131 7.22 6.39 -9.71
CA PHE A 131 7.45 7.09 -8.45
C PHE A 131 8.66 8.04 -8.56
N ILE A 132 8.42 9.31 -8.25
CA ILE A 132 9.47 10.33 -8.24
C ILE A 132 9.60 10.98 -6.86
N LYS A 133 10.83 11.35 -6.53
CA LYS A 133 11.19 12.14 -5.36
C LYS A 133 12.13 13.28 -5.78
N PRO A 134 12.24 14.36 -5.00
CA PRO A 134 13.05 15.53 -5.39
C PRO A 134 14.46 15.18 -5.85
N ALA A 135 15.10 14.20 -5.17
CA ALA A 135 16.46 13.77 -5.52
C ALA A 135 16.58 13.14 -6.92
N VAL A 136 15.50 12.52 -7.42
CA VAL A 136 15.46 11.88 -8.76
C VAL A 136 15.20 12.94 -9.84
N VAL A 137 14.41 13.97 -9.55
CA VAL A 137 14.02 15.00 -10.51
C VAL A 137 15.10 16.08 -10.68
N ARG A 138 15.73 16.49 -9.57
CA ARG A 138 16.71 17.59 -9.53
C ARG A 138 17.84 17.51 -10.56
N PRO A 139 18.43 16.36 -10.90
CA PRO A 139 19.51 16.30 -11.91
C PRO A 139 19.07 16.74 -13.30
N PHE A 140 17.79 16.66 -13.64
CA PHE A 140 17.26 16.96 -14.96
C PHE A 140 16.68 18.38 -15.06
N PHE A 141 16.37 19.03 -13.94
CA PHE A 141 15.76 20.36 -13.88
C PHE A 141 16.59 21.29 -12.99
N GLN A 142 17.86 21.49 -13.36
CA GLN A 142 18.86 22.20 -12.54
C GLN A 142 18.58 23.70 -12.36
N GLU A 143 17.78 24.30 -13.24
CA GLU A 143 17.39 25.73 -13.17
C GLU A 143 16.12 25.93 -12.33
N GLU A 144 15.45 24.85 -11.91
CA GLU A 144 14.22 24.88 -11.15
C GLU A 144 14.47 24.59 -9.66
N ASP A 145 13.66 25.19 -8.79
CA ASP A 145 13.68 24.85 -7.36
C ASP A 145 12.94 23.54 -7.08
N VAL A 146 13.66 22.42 -7.12
CA VAL A 146 13.13 21.07 -6.80
C VAL A 146 13.34 20.78 -5.31
N SER A 147 12.65 21.55 -4.42
CA SER A 147 12.83 21.47 -2.96
C SER A 147 11.90 20.47 -2.28
N SER A 148 10.74 20.14 -2.87
CA SER A 148 9.72 19.26 -2.29
C SER A 148 9.14 18.30 -3.33
N TYR A 149 8.40 17.29 -2.86
CA TYR A 149 7.65 16.38 -3.74
C TYR A 149 6.61 17.12 -4.58
N ASP A 150 5.92 18.09 -3.98
CA ASP A 150 4.92 18.92 -4.66
C ASP A 150 5.55 19.71 -5.81
N ARG A 151 6.70 20.38 -5.56
CA ARG A 151 7.44 21.09 -6.61
C ARG A 151 8.01 20.16 -7.68
N ALA A 152 8.53 19.00 -7.29
CA ALA A 152 9.01 18.00 -8.24
C ALA A 152 7.89 17.53 -9.18
N MET A 153 6.71 17.26 -8.64
CA MET A 153 5.53 16.85 -9.42
C MET A 153 5.08 17.97 -10.35
N GLU A 154 4.97 19.19 -9.85
CA GLU A 154 4.58 20.37 -10.65
C GLU A 154 5.49 20.55 -11.87
N ILE A 155 6.81 20.55 -11.65
CA ILE A 155 7.81 20.72 -12.70
C ILE A 155 7.70 19.62 -13.75
N VAL A 156 7.61 18.35 -13.30
CA VAL A 156 7.53 17.21 -14.21
C VAL A 156 6.23 17.22 -15.02
N ILE A 157 5.09 17.47 -14.40
CA ILE A 157 3.80 17.53 -15.12
C ILE A 157 3.77 18.69 -16.11
N ASN A 158 4.29 19.88 -15.73
CA ASN A 158 4.35 21.03 -16.62
C ASN A 158 5.32 20.84 -17.80
N SER A 159 6.29 19.95 -17.71
CA SER A 159 7.20 19.60 -18.81
C SER A 159 6.54 18.74 -19.90
N ILE A 160 5.37 18.12 -19.60
CA ILE A 160 4.69 17.25 -20.55
C ILE A 160 3.98 18.06 -21.64
N SER A 161 4.30 17.79 -22.89
CA SER A 161 3.54 18.34 -24.03
C SER A 161 2.25 17.56 -24.24
N ILE A 162 1.14 18.04 -23.67
CA ILE A 162 -0.18 17.40 -23.75
C ILE A 162 -0.99 18.00 -24.90
N ASN A 163 -1.45 17.17 -25.84
CA ASN A 163 -2.47 17.59 -26.78
C ASN A 163 -3.86 17.50 -26.11
N LYS A 164 -4.42 18.66 -25.78
CA LYS A 164 -5.71 18.74 -25.05
C LYS A 164 -6.92 18.29 -25.87
N ASP A 165 -6.79 18.19 -27.17
CA ASP A 165 -7.87 17.72 -28.04
C ASP A 165 -7.92 16.18 -28.11
N GLU A 166 -6.87 15.50 -27.69
CA GLU A 166 -6.78 14.04 -27.61
C GLU A 166 -7.15 13.52 -26.22
N ARG A 167 -7.42 12.22 -26.13
CA ARG A 167 -7.70 11.53 -24.86
C ARG A 167 -6.39 11.24 -24.14
N ASN A 168 -6.27 11.75 -22.90
CA ASN A 168 -5.05 11.69 -22.12
C ASN A 168 -5.27 10.98 -20.78
N VAL A 169 -4.51 9.94 -20.53
CA VAL A 169 -4.50 9.16 -19.28
C VAL A 169 -3.14 9.32 -18.62
N LEU A 170 -3.10 9.63 -17.34
CA LEU A 170 -1.87 9.61 -16.53
C LEU A 170 -1.87 8.39 -15.63
N LEU A 171 -0.76 7.65 -15.63
CA LEU A 171 -0.41 6.70 -14.58
C LEU A 171 0.64 7.35 -13.69
N ALA A 172 0.38 7.40 -12.38
CA ALA A 172 1.32 7.94 -11.41
C ALA A 172 1.27 7.17 -10.10
N HIS A 173 2.39 7.16 -9.38
CA HIS A 173 2.49 6.53 -8.07
C HIS A 173 2.99 7.56 -7.06
N GLN A 174 2.06 8.23 -6.37
CA GLN A 174 2.36 9.34 -5.47
C GLN A 174 1.29 9.52 -4.40
N PHE A 175 1.67 10.10 -3.25
CA PHE A 175 0.70 10.50 -2.25
C PHE A 175 0.08 11.86 -2.63
N VAL A 176 -1.19 11.86 -3.00
CA VAL A 176 -1.92 13.07 -3.38
C VAL A 176 -2.70 13.61 -2.18
N LYS A 177 -2.63 14.92 -1.95
CA LYS A 177 -3.33 15.62 -0.86
C LYS A 177 -4.82 15.28 -0.84
N GLY A 178 -5.33 14.99 0.37
CA GLY A 178 -6.72 14.59 0.59
C GLY A 178 -6.94 13.09 0.56
N GLY A 179 -5.94 12.27 0.27
CA GLY A 179 -6.00 10.81 0.39
C GLY A 179 -5.96 10.36 1.85
N SER A 180 -6.73 9.32 2.16
CA SER A 180 -6.72 8.63 3.46
C SER A 180 -5.67 7.51 3.45
N ILE A 181 -4.89 7.43 4.52
CA ILE A 181 -3.79 6.46 4.68
C ILE A 181 -4.19 5.28 5.56
N CYS A 182 -3.47 4.16 5.43
CA CYS A 182 -3.53 2.96 6.26
C CYS A 182 -2.17 2.68 6.90
N GLU A 183 -2.11 1.76 7.87
CA GLU A 183 -0.86 1.36 8.54
C GLU A 183 0.12 0.59 7.63
N SER A 184 -0.36 0.07 6.50
CA SER A 184 0.45 -0.71 5.55
C SER A 184 1.21 0.14 4.54
N GLU A 185 0.98 1.45 4.51
CA GLU A 185 1.61 2.40 3.59
C GLU A 185 2.85 3.06 4.21
N GLU A 186 3.88 3.25 3.40
CA GLU A 186 5.08 3.99 3.79
C GLU A 186 4.92 5.47 3.43
N VAL A 187 4.43 6.26 4.39
CA VAL A 187 4.27 7.72 4.22
C VAL A 187 5.23 8.49 5.11
N SER A 188 5.68 9.65 4.63
CA SER A 188 6.59 10.49 5.38
C SER A 188 5.88 11.20 6.54
N ILE A 189 6.56 11.31 7.68
CA ILE A 189 6.04 12.03 8.85
C ILE A 189 5.77 13.49 8.46
N GLY A 190 4.57 13.98 8.81
CA GLY A 190 4.15 15.37 8.53
C GLY A 190 3.68 15.63 7.10
N GLY A 191 3.53 14.58 6.25
CA GLY A 191 2.96 14.70 4.91
C GLY A 191 3.81 15.54 3.95
N VAL A 192 5.12 15.52 4.12
CA VAL A 192 6.08 16.25 3.25
C VAL A 192 6.18 15.67 1.84
N ASP A 193 5.66 14.47 1.62
CA ASP A 193 5.61 13.74 0.36
C ASP A 193 4.29 13.90 -0.41
N GLN A 194 3.37 14.73 0.09
CA GLN A 194 2.09 15.00 -0.57
C GLN A 194 2.24 15.95 -1.75
N VAL A 195 1.51 15.62 -2.83
CA VAL A 195 1.44 16.44 -4.06
C VAL A 195 0.02 16.96 -4.31
N SER A 196 -0.13 18.11 -5.00
CA SER A 196 -1.44 18.67 -5.32
C SER A 196 -2.12 17.90 -6.46
N ALA A 197 -3.44 17.68 -6.32
CA ALA A 197 -4.28 17.12 -7.39
C ALA A 197 -4.49 18.12 -8.56
N ASP A 198 -4.26 19.41 -8.35
CA ASP A 198 -4.47 20.46 -9.37
C ASP A 198 -3.61 20.25 -10.61
N TYR A 199 -2.45 19.61 -10.46
CA TYR A 199 -1.57 19.29 -11.59
C TYR A 199 -2.19 18.34 -12.62
N PHE A 200 -3.25 17.63 -12.25
CA PHE A 200 -3.87 16.58 -13.08
C PHE A 200 -5.02 17.07 -13.97
N GLU A 201 -5.31 18.36 -14.02
CA GLU A 201 -6.47 18.92 -14.73
C GLU A 201 -6.52 18.58 -16.24
N ASN A 202 -5.36 18.46 -16.87
CA ASN A 202 -5.26 18.21 -18.31
C ASN A 202 -5.46 16.73 -18.73
N PHE A 203 -5.65 15.85 -17.78
CA PHE A 203 -5.85 14.41 -18.06
C PHE A 203 -7.33 14.04 -17.91
N ASP A 204 -7.83 13.22 -18.81
CA ASP A 204 -9.21 12.69 -18.75
C ASP A 204 -9.37 11.68 -17.60
N TYR A 205 -8.34 10.84 -17.40
CA TYR A 205 -8.25 9.90 -16.29
C TYR A 205 -6.85 9.90 -15.66
N VAL A 206 -6.80 9.76 -14.34
CA VAL A 206 -5.55 9.62 -13.60
C VAL A 206 -5.64 8.37 -12.73
N GLY A 207 -4.83 7.37 -13.10
CA GLY A 207 -4.67 6.13 -12.35
C GLY A 207 -3.54 6.28 -11.34
N LEU A 208 -3.90 6.31 -10.06
CA LEU A 208 -2.98 6.47 -8.94
C LEU A 208 -2.72 5.15 -8.23
N GLY A 209 -1.47 4.93 -7.82
CA GLY A 209 -1.03 3.97 -6.81
C GLY A 209 -0.38 4.68 -5.63
N HIS A 210 0.03 3.93 -4.62
CA HIS A 210 0.64 4.30 -3.35
C HIS A 210 -0.32 4.19 -2.15
N LEU A 211 -1.57 4.61 -2.27
CA LEU A 211 -2.54 4.46 -1.17
C LEU A 211 -3.37 3.18 -1.36
N HIS A 212 -3.38 2.35 -0.33
CA HIS A 212 -3.97 1.01 -0.35
C HIS A 212 -5.51 1.02 -0.32
N GLY A 213 -6.11 2.12 0.15
CA GLY A 213 -7.56 2.31 0.15
C GLY A 213 -8.09 2.77 -1.21
N PRO A 214 -9.07 2.08 -1.84
CA PRO A 214 -9.69 2.54 -3.08
C PRO A 214 -10.47 3.83 -2.83
N GLN A 215 -10.03 4.94 -3.42
CA GLN A 215 -10.61 6.27 -3.16
C GLN A 215 -10.47 7.21 -4.36
N THR A 216 -11.21 8.31 -4.33
CA THR A 216 -11.16 9.39 -5.33
C THR A 216 -10.55 10.65 -4.72
N ILE A 217 -9.87 11.42 -5.53
CA ILE A 217 -9.28 12.69 -5.12
C ILE A 217 -9.85 13.83 -5.99
N GLY A 218 -10.58 14.71 -5.37
CA GLY A 218 -11.19 15.88 -6.04
C GLY A 218 -12.31 15.46 -7.02
N ARG A 219 -11.97 14.80 -8.11
CA ARG A 219 -12.93 14.36 -9.12
C ARG A 219 -12.93 12.84 -9.34
N GLU A 220 -14.04 12.30 -9.83
CA GLU A 220 -14.27 10.87 -10.01
C GLU A 220 -13.22 10.16 -10.89
N THR A 221 -12.57 10.88 -11.79
CA THR A 221 -11.59 10.35 -12.73
C THR A 221 -10.14 10.46 -12.24
N VAL A 222 -9.90 10.95 -11.02
CA VAL A 222 -8.60 10.89 -10.32
C VAL A 222 -8.73 9.90 -9.18
N ARG A 223 -8.11 8.72 -9.31
CA ARG A 223 -8.42 7.57 -8.46
C ARG A 223 -7.22 6.76 -8.04
N TYR A 224 -7.26 6.34 -6.78
CA TYR A 224 -6.50 5.18 -6.30
C TYR A 224 -7.33 3.92 -6.53
N ALA A 225 -6.73 2.92 -7.18
CA ALA A 225 -7.33 1.58 -7.28
C ALA A 225 -7.30 0.88 -5.92
N GLY A 226 -6.28 1.14 -5.13
CA GLY A 226 -5.93 0.44 -3.91
C GLY A 226 -5.36 -0.95 -4.18
N THR A 227 -4.90 -1.61 -3.14
CA THR A 227 -4.38 -2.97 -3.21
C THR A 227 -5.48 -3.98 -3.56
N PRO A 228 -5.19 -5.07 -4.30
CA PRO A 228 -6.18 -6.10 -4.60
C PRO A 228 -6.54 -6.98 -3.39
N LEU A 229 -5.66 -7.05 -2.39
CA LEU A 229 -5.86 -7.73 -1.12
C LEU A 229 -5.67 -6.75 0.04
N LYS A 230 -6.16 -7.10 1.22
CA LYS A 230 -5.84 -6.38 2.46
C LYS A 230 -4.46 -6.82 2.95
N TYR A 231 -3.62 -5.86 3.33
CA TYR A 231 -2.25 -6.12 3.81
C TYR A 231 -2.00 -5.63 5.24
N SER A 232 -3.04 -5.09 5.90
CA SER A 232 -3.01 -4.75 7.33
C SER A 232 -4.40 -4.87 7.95
N PHE A 233 -4.45 -4.87 9.29
CA PHE A 233 -5.72 -4.85 10.01
C PHE A 233 -6.42 -3.49 9.93
N SER A 234 -5.71 -2.41 9.67
CA SER A 234 -6.35 -1.11 9.40
C SER A 234 -7.22 -1.11 8.14
N GLU A 235 -7.00 -2.08 7.24
CA GLU A 235 -7.77 -2.25 6.01
C GLU A 235 -8.98 -3.20 6.16
N VAL A 236 -9.29 -3.69 7.36
CA VAL A 236 -10.36 -4.70 7.60
C VAL A 236 -11.70 -4.30 6.98
N ASN A 237 -12.01 -3.01 6.97
CA ASN A 237 -13.24 -2.44 6.43
C ASN A 237 -13.16 -2.09 4.93
N HIS A 238 -12.01 -2.22 4.28
CA HIS A 238 -11.85 -1.92 2.87
C HIS A 238 -12.58 -2.94 2.00
N LYS A 239 -13.25 -2.45 0.97
CA LYS A 239 -13.87 -3.28 -0.08
C LYS A 239 -12.97 -3.24 -1.31
N LYS A 240 -12.07 -4.21 -1.41
CA LYS A 240 -11.17 -4.34 -2.55
C LYS A 240 -11.93 -4.70 -3.82
N SER A 241 -11.57 -4.09 -4.94
CA SER A 241 -12.28 -4.28 -6.22
C SER A 241 -11.36 -4.04 -7.41
N ALA A 242 -11.66 -4.69 -8.53
CA ALA A 242 -11.16 -4.31 -9.83
C ALA A 242 -11.86 -3.00 -10.25
N LEU A 243 -11.07 -2.02 -10.67
CA LEU A 243 -11.55 -0.73 -11.15
C LEU A 243 -11.52 -0.72 -12.67
N ILE A 244 -12.67 -0.83 -13.31
CA ILE A 244 -12.82 -0.80 -14.77
C ILE A 244 -13.33 0.57 -15.19
N PHE A 245 -12.78 1.12 -16.28
CA PHE A 245 -13.33 2.31 -16.89
C PHE A 245 -13.37 2.20 -18.42
N ASP A 246 -14.44 2.69 -18.99
CA ASP A 246 -14.62 2.85 -20.44
C ASP A 246 -14.29 4.29 -20.82
N LEU A 247 -13.19 4.51 -21.53
CA LEU A 247 -12.84 5.79 -22.10
C LEU A 247 -13.38 5.83 -23.54
N LYS A 248 -14.48 6.51 -23.71
CA LYS A 248 -15.17 6.72 -25.00
C LYS A 248 -14.58 7.94 -25.72
N GLU A 249 -15.41 8.86 -26.19
CA GLU A 249 -14.93 10.15 -26.70
C GLU A 249 -14.27 10.95 -25.58
N LYS A 250 -13.52 11.99 -25.94
CA LYS A 250 -12.85 12.85 -24.97
C LYS A 250 -13.81 13.36 -23.89
N GLY A 251 -13.41 13.15 -22.63
CA GLY A 251 -14.19 13.54 -21.44
C GLY A 251 -15.35 12.62 -21.10
N ASN A 252 -15.64 11.60 -21.92
CA ASN A 252 -16.70 10.64 -21.66
C ASN A 252 -16.12 9.35 -21.04
N ILE A 253 -16.26 9.20 -19.71
CA ILE A 253 -15.70 8.09 -18.94
C ILE A 253 -16.81 7.46 -18.09
N GLU A 254 -16.99 6.16 -18.23
CA GLU A 254 -17.86 5.36 -17.37
C GLU A 254 -17.00 4.44 -16.48
N ILE A 255 -17.26 4.44 -15.16
CA ILE A 255 -16.46 3.70 -14.18
C ILE A 255 -17.30 2.63 -13.51
N THR A 256 -16.77 1.40 -13.47
CA THR A 256 -17.40 0.23 -12.84
C THR A 256 -16.42 -0.40 -11.85
N LYS A 257 -16.93 -0.82 -10.69
CA LYS A 257 -16.17 -1.54 -9.68
C LYS A 257 -16.68 -2.97 -9.55
N ILE A 258 -15.79 -3.95 -9.67
CA ILE A 258 -16.10 -5.36 -9.49
C ILE A 258 -15.41 -5.84 -8.21
N PRO A 259 -16.18 -6.18 -7.16
CA PRO A 259 -15.59 -6.61 -5.87
C PRO A 259 -14.75 -7.87 -6.02
N PHE A 260 -13.58 -7.86 -5.41
CA PHE A 260 -12.76 -9.06 -5.26
C PHE A 260 -13.28 -9.97 -4.15
N LYS A 261 -13.10 -11.27 -4.34
CA LYS A 261 -13.41 -12.31 -3.35
C LYS A 261 -12.11 -13.01 -2.96
N PRO A 262 -11.47 -12.61 -1.86
CA PRO A 262 -10.24 -13.27 -1.43
C PRO A 262 -10.51 -14.72 -1.00
N ILE A 263 -9.51 -15.60 -1.11
CA ILE A 263 -9.59 -16.96 -0.59
C ILE A 263 -9.60 -16.97 0.95
N ARG A 264 -8.86 -16.03 1.55
CA ARG A 264 -8.81 -15.72 2.98
C ARG A 264 -8.89 -14.22 3.17
N ASP A 265 -9.82 -13.75 3.97
CA ASP A 265 -9.97 -12.33 4.28
C ASP A 265 -9.24 -12.00 5.60
N ILE A 266 -8.91 -10.73 5.81
CA ILE A 266 -8.41 -10.23 7.10
C ILE A 266 -9.61 -9.83 7.96
N LYS A 267 -9.67 -10.38 9.19
CA LYS A 267 -10.76 -10.19 10.14
C LYS A 267 -10.24 -9.83 11.52
N GLU A 268 -11.00 -9.01 12.22
CA GLU A 268 -10.81 -8.75 13.64
C GLU A 268 -11.96 -9.35 14.43
N ILE A 269 -11.63 -10.03 15.54
CA ILE A 269 -12.60 -10.51 16.51
C ILE A 269 -12.16 -10.15 17.93
N LYS A 270 -13.15 -9.82 18.77
CA LYS A 270 -12.92 -9.40 20.13
C LYS A 270 -13.94 -10.05 21.06
N GLY A 271 -13.47 -10.57 22.19
CA GLY A 271 -14.31 -11.18 23.21
C GLY A 271 -13.51 -11.97 24.23
N THR A 272 -14.17 -12.58 25.20
CA THR A 272 -13.50 -13.51 26.10
C THR A 272 -13.13 -14.79 25.39
N TYR A 273 -12.13 -15.50 25.93
CA TYR A 273 -11.70 -16.81 25.39
C TYR A 273 -12.90 -17.77 25.24
N ASP A 274 -13.74 -17.89 26.26
CA ASP A 274 -14.91 -18.77 26.23
C ASP A 274 -15.92 -18.37 25.16
N GLN A 275 -16.14 -17.06 24.96
CA GLN A 275 -17.02 -16.56 23.91
C GLN A 275 -16.50 -16.89 22.52
N ILE A 276 -15.24 -16.59 22.26
CA ILE A 276 -14.62 -16.78 20.93
C ILE A 276 -14.49 -18.27 20.58
N THR A 277 -14.29 -19.15 21.56
CA THR A 277 -14.17 -20.60 21.35
C THR A 277 -15.52 -21.33 21.38
N ALA A 278 -16.61 -20.65 21.75
CA ALA A 278 -17.94 -21.23 21.69
C ALA A 278 -18.34 -21.55 20.24
N ARG A 279 -18.81 -22.78 19.98
CA ARG A 279 -19.17 -23.23 18.62
C ARG A 279 -20.17 -22.31 17.92
N ASP A 280 -21.13 -21.76 18.67
CA ASP A 280 -22.15 -20.86 18.13
C ASP A 280 -21.56 -19.52 17.66
N PHE A 281 -20.40 -19.11 18.16
CA PHE A 281 -19.71 -17.91 17.73
C PHE A 281 -19.10 -18.07 16.33
N TYR A 282 -18.43 -19.16 16.06
CA TYR A 282 -17.65 -19.33 14.82
C TYR A 282 -18.28 -20.26 13.78
N LYS A 283 -19.42 -20.91 14.04
CA LYS A 283 -20.04 -21.90 13.14
C LYS A 283 -20.35 -21.37 11.73
N ASP A 284 -20.65 -20.08 11.61
CA ASP A 284 -20.99 -19.42 10.35
C ASP A 284 -19.83 -18.56 9.79
N MET A 285 -18.64 -18.67 10.40
CA MET A 285 -17.44 -17.92 9.99
C MET A 285 -16.51 -18.81 9.15
N ASN A 286 -15.77 -18.16 8.23
CA ASN A 286 -14.64 -18.84 7.59
C ASN A 286 -13.43 -18.85 8.56
N THR A 287 -13.27 -19.90 9.33
CA THR A 287 -12.17 -20.01 10.30
C THR A 287 -10.78 -20.07 9.67
N GLN A 288 -10.70 -20.20 8.34
CA GLN A 288 -9.44 -20.16 7.58
C GLN A 288 -8.99 -18.71 7.23
N ASP A 289 -9.82 -17.70 7.50
CA ASP A 289 -9.43 -16.28 7.33
C ASP A 289 -8.25 -15.92 8.24
N TYR A 290 -7.61 -14.81 7.96
CA TYR A 290 -6.54 -14.25 8.78
C TYR A 290 -7.13 -13.43 9.92
N TYR A 291 -6.79 -13.78 11.16
CA TYR A 291 -7.41 -13.20 12.35
C TYR A 291 -6.43 -12.37 13.17
N HIS A 292 -6.88 -11.18 13.54
CA HIS A 292 -6.44 -10.48 14.73
C HIS A 292 -7.47 -10.72 15.82
N ILE A 293 -7.04 -11.36 16.91
CA ILE A 293 -7.90 -11.68 18.05
C ILE A 293 -7.52 -10.79 19.22
N THR A 294 -8.51 -10.12 19.80
CA THR A 294 -8.36 -9.35 21.04
C THR A 294 -9.15 -10.02 22.15
N LEU A 295 -8.42 -10.61 23.10
CA LEU A 295 -9.04 -11.21 24.30
C LEU A 295 -9.37 -10.13 25.32
N THR A 296 -10.56 -10.26 25.93
CA THR A 296 -11.04 -9.34 26.99
C THR A 296 -11.01 -9.99 28.37
N ASP A 297 -10.39 -11.16 28.51
CA ASP A 297 -10.21 -11.84 29.78
C ASP A 297 -9.31 -11.00 30.70
N GLU A 298 -9.72 -10.82 31.97
CA GLU A 298 -8.92 -10.10 32.96
C GLU A 298 -7.69 -10.89 33.39
N GLU A 299 -7.77 -12.22 33.38
CA GLU A 299 -6.65 -13.11 33.63
C GLU A 299 -6.07 -13.63 32.32
N ASP A 300 -4.75 -13.82 32.28
CA ASP A 300 -4.08 -14.38 31.11
C ASP A 300 -4.51 -15.84 30.88
N VAL A 301 -4.98 -16.12 29.67
CA VAL A 301 -5.32 -17.48 29.27
C VAL A 301 -4.03 -18.24 28.97
N PRO A 302 -3.70 -19.30 29.72
CA PRO A 302 -2.48 -20.08 29.47
C PRO A 302 -2.49 -20.69 28.06
N GLU A 303 -1.40 -20.51 27.30
CA GLU A 303 -1.24 -21.03 25.93
C GLU A 303 -2.36 -20.60 24.96
N ALA A 304 -2.89 -19.39 25.15
CA ALA A 304 -4.06 -18.89 24.39
C ALA A 304 -3.90 -19.07 22.89
N ILE A 305 -2.76 -18.66 22.31
CA ILE A 305 -2.52 -18.72 20.86
C ILE A 305 -2.54 -20.17 20.33
N GLY A 306 -1.98 -21.12 21.08
CA GLY A 306 -1.98 -22.54 20.70
C GLY A 306 -3.39 -23.14 20.69
N LYS A 307 -4.17 -22.81 21.72
CA LYS A 307 -5.56 -23.27 21.85
C LYS A 307 -6.46 -22.65 20.78
N LEU A 308 -6.34 -21.33 20.55
CA LEU A 308 -7.13 -20.61 19.55
C LEU A 308 -6.81 -21.09 18.12
N ARG A 309 -5.56 -21.46 17.83
CA ARG A 309 -5.16 -22.00 16.51
C ARG A 309 -5.82 -23.34 16.18
N THR A 310 -6.39 -24.05 17.14
CA THR A 310 -7.20 -25.26 16.85
C THR A 310 -8.52 -24.94 16.15
N ILE A 311 -9.00 -23.68 16.28
CA ILE A 311 -10.23 -23.18 15.64
C ILE A 311 -9.88 -22.22 14.50
N TYR A 312 -8.96 -21.31 14.74
CA TYR A 312 -8.52 -20.24 13.82
C TYR A 312 -7.04 -20.46 13.46
N PRO A 313 -6.71 -21.34 12.53
CA PRO A 313 -5.31 -21.72 12.26
C PRO A 313 -4.43 -20.54 11.80
N ASN A 314 -5.03 -19.53 11.19
CA ASN A 314 -4.32 -18.38 10.63
C ASN A 314 -4.42 -17.12 11.52
N ILE A 315 -4.20 -17.29 12.83
CA ILE A 315 -4.07 -16.14 13.73
C ILE A 315 -2.76 -15.42 13.42
N MET A 316 -2.87 -14.20 12.92
CA MET A 316 -1.74 -13.32 12.64
C MET A 316 -1.32 -12.50 13.86
N ARG A 317 -2.31 -12.14 14.72
CA ARG A 317 -2.08 -11.29 15.89
C ARG A 317 -3.01 -11.68 17.03
N LEU A 318 -2.49 -11.68 18.27
CA LEU A 318 -3.26 -11.88 19.48
C LEU A 318 -2.89 -10.79 20.49
N ASP A 319 -3.87 -10.00 20.88
CA ASP A 319 -3.75 -8.94 21.88
C ASP A 319 -4.72 -9.16 23.04
N TYR A 320 -4.51 -8.44 24.15
CA TYR A 320 -5.41 -8.38 25.28
C TYR A 320 -5.92 -6.96 25.47
N ASP A 321 -7.22 -6.81 25.73
CA ASP A 321 -7.86 -5.56 26.14
C ASP A 321 -8.53 -5.77 27.48
N ASN A 322 -7.76 -5.70 28.56
CA ASN A 322 -8.19 -5.86 29.93
C ASN A 322 -7.74 -4.66 30.80
N THR A 323 -8.12 -4.65 32.08
CA THR A 323 -7.80 -3.55 33.00
C THR A 323 -6.29 -3.28 33.04
N ARG A 324 -5.46 -4.33 33.05
CA ARG A 324 -3.99 -4.21 33.07
C ARG A 324 -3.45 -3.53 31.80
N THR A 325 -3.89 -3.96 30.61
CA THR A 325 -3.40 -3.40 29.33
C THR A 325 -3.87 -1.95 29.14
N ARG A 326 -5.09 -1.63 29.58
CA ARG A 326 -5.62 -0.26 29.54
C ARG A 326 -4.85 0.67 30.48
N THR A 327 -4.51 0.22 31.68
CA THR A 327 -3.73 1.01 32.65
C THR A 327 -2.32 1.28 32.11
N ASN A 328 -1.69 0.29 31.47
CA ASN A 328 -0.38 0.47 30.84
C ASN A 328 -0.43 1.43 29.64
N ASN A 329 -1.50 1.40 28.84
CA ASN A 329 -1.67 2.34 27.72
C ASN A 329 -1.97 3.78 28.19
N ALA A 330 -2.70 3.94 29.30
CA ALA A 330 -2.94 5.27 29.88
C ALA A 330 -1.66 5.93 30.42
N VAL A 331 -0.64 5.14 30.77
CA VAL A 331 0.68 5.64 31.17
C VAL A 331 1.55 6.02 29.95
N THR A 332 1.19 5.54 28.74
CA THR A 332 1.94 5.86 27.51
C THR A 332 1.50 7.18 26.84
N GLU A 333 0.35 7.75 27.23
CA GLU A 333 0.01 9.16 26.93
C GLU A 333 0.77 10.10 27.88
N ILE A 334 2.09 10.09 27.77
CA ILE A 334 2.94 11.04 28.49
C ILE A 334 2.83 12.39 27.77
N GLU A 335 1.86 13.19 28.19
CA GLU A 335 1.91 14.63 27.99
C GLU A 335 3.18 15.16 28.69
N ASN A 336 4.10 15.76 27.93
CA ASN A 336 5.32 16.47 28.36
C ASN A 336 6.58 15.62 28.57
N ILE A 337 7.00 14.83 27.57
CA ILE A 337 8.37 14.24 27.52
C ILE A 337 9.46 15.33 27.58
N GLU A 338 9.18 16.51 27.03
CA GLU A 338 10.14 17.64 26.98
C GLU A 338 10.47 18.27 28.34
N LEU A 339 9.72 17.96 29.41
CA LEU A 339 9.90 18.55 30.75
C LEU A 339 10.46 17.58 31.79
N LYS A 340 10.67 16.30 31.46
CA LYS A 340 11.17 15.28 32.40
C LYS A 340 12.66 15.05 32.23
N SER A 341 13.34 14.89 33.35
CA SER A 341 14.76 14.50 33.33
C SER A 341 14.94 13.06 32.82
N PRO A 342 16.08 12.71 32.24
CA PRO A 342 16.39 11.34 31.80
C PRO A 342 16.22 10.30 32.91
N LEU A 343 16.54 10.66 34.16
CA LEU A 343 16.35 9.79 35.31
C LEU A 343 14.88 9.55 35.62
N GLU A 344 14.03 10.58 35.52
CA GLU A 344 12.58 10.44 35.72
C GLU A 344 11.97 9.54 34.66
N LEU A 345 12.34 9.71 33.38
CA LEU A 345 11.89 8.84 32.29
C LEU A 345 12.32 7.39 32.51
N PHE A 346 13.56 7.18 32.99
CA PHE A 346 14.06 5.84 33.26
C PHE A 346 13.36 5.20 34.46
N LYS A 347 13.06 5.95 35.51
CA LYS A 347 12.26 5.47 36.66
C LYS A 347 10.87 5.03 36.23
N GLU A 348 10.17 5.83 35.45
CA GLU A 348 8.84 5.47 34.92
C GLU A 348 8.91 4.19 34.07
N PHE A 349 9.89 4.09 33.17
CA PHE A 349 10.12 2.87 32.39
C PHE A 349 10.38 1.66 33.28
N TYR A 350 11.19 1.82 34.34
CA TYR A 350 11.51 0.73 35.28
C TYR A 350 10.26 0.24 36.01
N VAL A 351 9.41 1.16 36.51
CA VAL A 351 8.13 0.83 37.16
C VAL A 351 7.21 0.07 36.21
N ILE A 352 7.09 0.54 34.97
CA ILE A 352 6.28 -0.13 33.94
C ILE A 352 6.75 -1.56 33.69
N ARG A 353 8.07 -1.80 33.68
CA ARG A 353 8.63 -3.12 33.39
C ARG A 353 8.65 -4.09 34.56
N ASN A 354 8.83 -3.56 35.78
CA ASN A 354 9.06 -4.40 36.95
C ASN A 354 7.91 -4.39 37.96
N ASN A 355 6.87 -3.58 37.73
CA ASN A 355 5.72 -3.38 38.65
C ASN A 355 6.12 -2.99 40.09
N GLN A 356 7.28 -2.36 40.25
CA GLN A 356 7.80 -1.88 41.52
C GLN A 356 8.77 -0.72 41.29
N ASP A 357 8.91 0.15 42.29
CA ASP A 357 9.84 1.25 42.26
C ASP A 357 11.31 0.75 42.32
N MET A 358 12.23 1.58 41.81
CA MET A 358 13.64 1.31 41.94
C MET A 358 14.09 1.42 43.40
N SER A 359 15.01 0.52 43.82
CA SER A 359 15.66 0.72 45.12
C SER A 359 16.57 1.94 45.09
N PRO A 360 16.88 2.55 46.26
CA PRO A 360 17.81 3.68 46.32
C PRO A 360 19.18 3.38 45.65
N GLU A 361 19.68 2.13 45.75
CA GLU A 361 20.93 1.72 45.11
C GLU A 361 20.80 1.66 43.60
N GLN A 362 19.66 1.17 43.07
CA GLN A 362 19.38 1.12 41.64
C GLN A 362 19.21 2.52 41.06
N GLU A 363 18.52 3.41 41.77
CA GLU A 363 18.34 4.80 41.37
C GLU A 363 19.70 5.53 41.28
N LYS A 364 20.56 5.34 42.28
CA LYS A 364 21.91 5.91 42.28
C LYS A 364 22.74 5.39 41.11
N LEU A 365 22.70 4.08 40.84
CA LEU A 365 23.42 3.48 39.72
C LEU A 365 22.93 4.02 38.37
N ALA A 366 21.61 4.18 38.20
CA ALA A 366 21.03 4.74 36.98
C ALA A 366 21.47 6.21 36.80
N MET A 367 21.49 7.01 37.86
CA MET A 367 21.96 8.39 37.84
C MET A 367 23.45 8.48 37.44
N ASP A 368 24.29 7.69 38.06
CA ASP A 368 25.74 7.65 37.75
C ASP A 368 26.03 7.24 36.29
N LEU A 369 25.21 6.33 35.74
CA LEU A 369 25.31 5.90 34.32
C LEU A 369 24.82 6.98 33.35
N ILE A 370 23.70 7.65 33.67
CA ILE A 370 23.16 8.73 32.86
C ILE A 370 24.15 9.91 32.82
N GLU A 371 24.70 10.33 33.95
CA GLU A 371 25.69 11.41 34.03
C GLU A 371 26.93 11.07 33.17
N LYS A 372 27.45 9.86 33.29
CA LYS A 372 28.60 9.41 32.51
C LYS A 372 28.37 9.42 31.00
N ILE A 373 27.19 9.01 30.54
CA ILE A 373 26.83 9.01 29.10
C ILE A 373 26.70 10.44 28.58
N TRP A 374 26.20 11.38 29.40
CA TRP A 374 26.06 12.78 29.02
C TRP A 374 27.37 13.58 29.05
N GLU A 375 28.34 13.17 29.86
CA GLU A 375 29.70 13.79 29.87
C GLU A 375 30.55 13.35 28.68
N ASP A 376 30.27 12.17 28.10
CA ASP A 376 31.00 11.61 26.96
C ASP A 376 30.35 11.95 25.59
N ALA A 377 29.19 12.66 25.54
CA ALA A 377 28.46 13.05 24.35
C ALA A 377 28.58 14.53 24.04
#